data_134a66bd4df0210fe573b20cbb837fd3
#
_entry.id   134a66bd4df0210fe573b20cbb837fd3
#
_cell.length_a   1.000
_cell.length_b   1.000
_cell.length_c   1.000
_cell.angle_alpha   90.00
_cell.angle_beta   90.00
_cell.angle_gamma   90.00
#
_symmetry.space_group_name_H-M   'P 1'
#
loop_
_entity.id
_entity.type
_entity.pdbx_description
1 polymer ?
#
loop_
_entity_poly.entity_id
_entity_poly.type
_entity_poly.pdbx_seq_one_letter_code
_entity_poly.pdbx_strand_id
1 'polypeptide(L)'
;MGKKINKDILKKSYTLMCTARALSDLYEKNKEITSKYVHATSKGHETIQIAVGLQLTKNDWLAPYYRDDAMLLSIGITPYELMLQLLCKKDDPFSGGRTYYSHPSLKREGFPKIPHQSSATGMQGIPTTGVAMGIQYKEKEGLSKYNKGEEPVTVCSFGDASITEGEVAEAFQ
;
A
#
# COMPACT_ATOMS: atom_id res chain seq x y z
N MET A 1 -27.59 4.60 14.47
CA MET A 1 -26.80 5.80 14.86
C MET A 1 -25.34 5.52 14.55
N GLY A 2 -24.72 6.21 13.58
CA GLY A 2 -23.30 6.02 13.25
C GLY A 2 -22.42 6.49 14.41
N LYS A 3 -21.39 5.70 14.75
CA LYS A 3 -20.39 6.11 15.72
C LYS A 3 -19.72 7.40 15.24
N LYS A 4 -19.69 8.42 16.09
CA LYS A 4 -19.01 9.68 15.80
C LYS A 4 -17.51 9.41 15.67
N ILE A 5 -16.92 9.73 14.53
CA ILE A 5 -15.47 9.54 14.30
C ILE A 5 -14.71 10.50 15.24
N ASN A 6 -13.63 9.97 15.83
CA ASN A 6 -12.75 10.77 16.70
C ASN A 6 -12.13 11.95 15.91
N LYS A 7 -12.13 13.13 16.52
CA LYS A 7 -11.56 14.36 15.91
C LYS A 7 -10.08 14.24 15.57
N ASP A 8 -9.32 13.48 16.36
CA ASP A 8 -7.88 13.28 16.11
C ASP A 8 -7.64 12.41 14.87
N ILE A 9 -8.49 11.40 14.64
CA ILE A 9 -8.46 10.60 13.42
C ILE A 9 -8.79 11.49 12.21
N LEU A 10 -9.80 12.35 12.31
CA LEU A 10 -10.16 13.28 11.22
C LEU A 10 -9.01 14.26 10.92
N LYS A 11 -8.39 14.83 11.97
CA LYS A 11 -7.23 15.71 11.81
C LYS A 11 -6.05 15.00 11.17
N LYS A 12 -5.73 13.78 11.65
CA LYS A 12 -4.67 12.95 11.07
C LYS A 12 -4.96 12.63 9.60
N SER A 13 -6.20 12.21 9.28
CA SER A 13 -6.59 11.90 7.90
C SER A 13 -6.44 13.12 7.00
N TYR A 14 -6.92 14.29 7.43
CA TYR A 14 -6.79 15.52 6.66
C TYR A 14 -5.32 15.91 6.43
N THR A 15 -4.48 15.81 7.46
CA THR A 15 -3.04 16.06 7.33
C THR A 15 -2.40 15.12 6.30
N LEU A 16 -2.74 13.83 6.34
CA LEU A 16 -2.25 12.85 5.37
C LEU A 16 -2.74 13.14 3.95
N MET A 17 -4.00 13.56 3.78
CA MET A 17 -4.53 13.99 2.48
C MET A 17 -3.75 15.18 1.91
N CYS A 18 -3.50 16.19 2.74
CA CYS A 18 -2.70 17.35 2.34
C CYS A 18 -1.26 16.94 1.98
N THR A 19 -0.66 16.02 2.74
CA THR A 19 0.69 15.51 2.47
C THR A 19 0.74 14.75 1.15
N ALA A 20 -0.21 13.84 0.90
CA ALA A 20 -0.28 13.09 -0.35
C ALA A 20 -0.51 14.00 -1.56
N ARG A 21 -1.37 15.03 -1.41
CA ARG A 21 -1.60 16.03 -2.43
C ARG A 21 -0.35 16.84 -2.72
N ALA A 22 0.34 17.33 -1.68
CA ALA A 22 1.57 18.09 -1.83
C ALA A 22 2.68 17.25 -2.49
N LEU A 23 2.76 15.95 -2.16
CA LEU A 23 3.71 15.02 -2.81
C LEU A 23 3.39 14.87 -4.30
N SER A 24 2.12 14.68 -4.66
CA SER A 24 1.67 14.61 -6.06
C SER A 24 1.99 15.90 -6.83
N ASP A 25 1.71 17.06 -6.23
CA ASP A 25 2.01 18.36 -6.84
C ASP A 25 3.53 18.58 -6.99
N LEU A 26 4.33 18.06 -6.05
CA LEU A 26 5.78 18.07 -6.15
C LEU A 26 6.29 17.24 -7.34
N TYR A 27 5.70 16.05 -7.55
CA TYR A 27 6.02 15.23 -8.72
C TYR A 27 5.69 15.95 -10.03
N GLU A 28 4.50 16.53 -10.13
CA GLU A 28 4.07 17.29 -11.32
C GLU A 28 4.96 18.51 -11.59
N LYS A 29 5.35 19.24 -10.53
CA LYS A 29 6.23 20.40 -10.65
C LYS A 29 7.63 20.02 -11.15
N ASN A 30 8.10 18.82 -10.82
CA ASN A 30 9.42 18.32 -11.19
C ASN A 30 9.35 17.23 -12.27
N LYS A 31 8.38 17.31 -13.16
CA LYS A 31 8.12 16.28 -14.18
C LYS A 31 9.31 15.94 -15.06
N GLU A 32 10.24 16.84 -15.27
CA GLU A 32 11.47 16.58 -16.03
C GLU A 32 12.30 15.43 -15.43
N ILE A 33 12.24 15.28 -14.10
CA ILE A 33 12.93 14.22 -13.38
C ILE A 33 11.98 13.04 -13.14
N THR A 34 10.78 13.34 -12.67
CA THR A 34 9.84 12.33 -12.14
C THR A 34 9.09 11.57 -13.23
N SER A 35 8.83 12.19 -14.40
CA SER A 35 8.02 11.57 -15.46
C SER A 35 8.63 10.29 -16.07
N LYS A 36 9.90 10.03 -15.80
CA LYS A 36 10.55 8.77 -16.19
C LYS A 36 10.06 7.57 -15.38
N TYR A 37 9.49 7.81 -14.21
CA TYR A 37 9.16 6.79 -13.21
C TYR A 37 7.70 6.86 -12.76
N VAL A 38 7.15 8.06 -12.59
CA VAL A 38 5.78 8.26 -12.10
C VAL A 38 4.80 8.22 -13.26
N HIS A 39 4.00 7.18 -13.33
CA HIS A 39 2.94 7.05 -14.34
C HIS A 39 1.65 7.75 -13.91
N ALA A 40 1.32 7.66 -12.62
CA ALA A 40 0.15 8.29 -12.02
C ALA A 40 0.40 8.50 -10.53
N THR A 41 -0.26 9.50 -9.97
CA THR A 41 -0.17 9.84 -8.54
C THR A 41 -1.44 9.41 -7.81
N SER A 42 -1.44 9.53 -6.48
CA SER A 42 -2.62 9.29 -5.64
C SER A 42 -3.69 10.39 -5.75
N LYS A 43 -3.48 11.40 -6.58
CA LYS A 43 -4.35 12.58 -6.72
C LYS A 43 -5.78 12.17 -7.08
N GLY A 44 -6.73 12.52 -6.21
CA GLY A 44 -8.14 12.13 -6.33
C GLY A 44 -8.52 10.84 -5.61
N HIS A 45 -7.55 10.01 -5.20
CA HIS A 45 -7.76 8.74 -4.50
C HIS A 45 -7.43 8.82 -3.00
N GLU A 46 -6.94 9.96 -2.51
CA GLU A 46 -6.37 10.11 -1.18
C GLU A 46 -7.32 9.64 -0.07
N THR A 47 -8.60 9.98 -0.18
CA THR A 47 -9.58 9.70 0.87
C THR A 47 -9.74 8.19 1.12
N ILE A 48 -9.97 7.41 0.08
CA ILE A 48 -10.17 5.96 0.23
C ILE A 48 -8.88 5.26 0.64
N GLN A 49 -7.75 5.65 0.06
CA GLN A 49 -6.46 5.08 0.38
C GLN A 49 -6.10 5.30 1.86
N ILE A 50 -6.31 6.51 2.38
CA ILE A 50 -6.07 6.83 3.78
C ILE A 50 -7.05 6.11 4.71
N ALA A 51 -8.33 6.04 4.32
CA ALA A 51 -9.34 5.34 5.11
C ALA A 51 -9.01 3.86 5.26
N VAL A 52 -8.51 3.19 4.22
CA VAL A 52 -8.06 1.80 4.27
C VAL A 52 -6.78 1.70 5.11
N GLY A 53 -5.74 2.47 4.77
CA GLY A 53 -4.42 2.32 5.39
C GLY A 53 -4.42 2.63 6.90
N LEU A 54 -5.27 3.56 7.38
CA LEU A 54 -5.39 3.85 8.81
C LEU A 54 -6.02 2.70 9.63
N GLN A 55 -6.62 1.71 8.99
CA GLN A 55 -7.17 0.53 9.64
C GLN A 55 -6.21 -0.65 9.66
N LEU A 56 -5.15 -0.60 8.85
CA LEU A 56 -4.17 -1.68 8.77
C LEU A 56 -3.28 -1.72 10.01
N THR A 57 -2.99 -2.93 10.46
CA THR A 57 -2.17 -3.24 11.63
C THR A 57 -0.90 -3.99 11.24
N LYS A 58 -0.02 -4.21 12.19
CA LYS A 58 1.20 -5.02 12.02
C LYS A 58 0.92 -6.49 11.64
N ASN A 59 -0.28 -6.97 11.89
CA ASN A 59 -0.66 -8.35 11.56
C ASN A 59 -1.04 -8.50 10.09
N ASP A 60 -1.49 -7.42 9.46
CA ASP A 60 -2.05 -7.41 8.12
C ASP A 60 -0.99 -7.50 7.02
N TRP A 61 -1.48 -7.80 5.83
CA TRP A 61 -0.69 -7.84 4.60
C TRP A 61 -1.28 -6.86 3.59
N LEU A 62 -0.40 -6.14 2.90
CA LEU A 62 -0.79 -5.15 1.91
C LEU A 62 -0.01 -5.39 0.61
N ALA A 63 -0.72 -5.55 -0.48
CA ALA A 63 -0.19 -5.50 -1.84
C ALA A 63 -0.69 -4.20 -2.50
N PRO A 64 0.07 -3.11 -2.39
CA PRO A 64 -0.34 -1.81 -2.90
C PRO A 64 -0.21 -1.76 -4.42
N TYR A 65 -0.95 -0.84 -5.04
CA TYR A 65 -0.80 -0.46 -6.42
C TYR A 65 0.14 0.74 -6.56
N TYR A 66 0.74 0.94 -7.72
CA TYR A 66 1.76 1.98 -7.92
C TYR A 66 1.29 3.43 -7.69
N ARG A 67 0.00 3.67 -7.57
CA ARG A 67 -0.56 4.99 -7.25
C ARG A 67 -1.03 5.14 -5.79
N ASP A 68 -0.67 4.22 -4.92
CA ASP A 68 -1.19 4.16 -3.54
C ASP A 68 -0.31 4.93 -2.53
N ASP A 69 0.35 6.00 -2.95
CA ASP A 69 1.19 6.82 -2.07
C ASP A 69 0.45 7.26 -0.81
N ALA A 70 -0.82 7.66 -0.92
CA ALA A 70 -1.60 8.08 0.24
C ALA A 70 -1.88 6.92 1.22
N MET A 71 -2.04 5.70 0.72
CA MET A 71 -2.15 4.50 1.56
C MET A 71 -0.81 4.22 2.26
N LEU A 72 0.29 4.28 1.54
CA LEU A 72 1.64 4.10 2.09
C LEU A 72 1.97 5.14 3.18
N LEU A 73 1.61 6.40 2.95
CA LEU A 73 1.73 7.46 3.96
C LEU A 73 0.89 7.18 5.20
N SER A 74 -0.31 6.63 5.03
CA SER A 74 -1.25 6.38 6.13
C SER A 74 -0.80 5.24 7.05
N ILE A 75 -0.06 4.27 6.54
CA ILE A 75 0.56 3.20 7.35
C ILE A 75 1.88 3.64 8.01
N GLY A 76 2.36 4.86 7.72
CA GLY A 76 3.52 5.45 8.37
C GLY A 76 4.80 5.51 7.53
N ILE A 77 4.76 5.13 6.24
CA ILE A 77 5.87 5.42 5.32
C ILE A 77 5.94 6.93 5.10
N THR A 78 7.12 7.47 5.10
CA THR A 78 7.35 8.92 4.99
C THR A 78 7.47 9.36 3.53
N PRO A 79 7.16 10.63 3.21
CA PRO A 79 7.44 11.20 1.89
C PRO A 79 8.92 11.07 1.49
N TYR A 80 9.82 11.18 2.47
CA TYR A 80 11.25 11.03 2.24
C TYR A 80 11.62 9.63 1.75
N GLU A 81 11.08 8.59 2.38
CA GLU A 81 11.31 7.19 1.98
C GLU A 81 10.77 6.92 0.56
N LEU A 82 9.58 7.45 0.23
CA LEU A 82 9.01 7.36 -1.12
C LEU A 82 9.90 8.05 -2.16
N MET A 83 10.44 9.23 -1.81
CA MET A 83 11.36 9.96 -2.68
C MET A 83 12.70 9.24 -2.86
N LEU A 84 13.23 8.57 -1.84
CA LEU A 84 14.43 7.74 -1.97
C LEU A 84 14.23 6.61 -2.98
N GLN A 85 13.09 5.93 -2.94
CA GLN A 85 12.75 4.89 -3.92
C GLN A 85 12.59 5.49 -5.32
N LEU A 86 11.83 6.58 -5.45
CA LEU A 86 11.61 7.27 -6.73
C LEU A 86 12.93 7.63 -7.42
N LEU A 87 13.88 8.16 -6.64
CA LEU A 87 15.17 8.63 -7.14
C LEU A 87 16.25 7.54 -7.16
N CYS A 88 15.88 6.29 -6.97
CA CYS A 88 16.77 5.11 -6.96
C CYS A 88 17.98 5.29 -6.04
N LYS A 89 17.75 5.85 -4.84
CA LYS A 89 18.83 6.11 -3.88
C LYS A 89 19.22 4.86 -3.12
N LYS A 90 20.52 4.75 -2.79
CA LYS A 90 21.07 3.63 -2.00
C LYS A 90 20.35 3.45 -0.65
N ASP A 91 19.93 4.56 -0.05
CA ASP A 91 19.28 4.58 1.26
C ASP A 91 17.75 4.32 1.19
N ASP A 92 17.23 3.94 0.01
CA ASP A 92 15.86 3.46 -0.14
C ASP A 92 15.62 2.24 0.77
N PRO A 93 14.70 2.33 1.76
CA PRO A 93 14.50 1.27 2.75
C PRO A 93 13.82 0.03 2.19
N PHE A 94 13.29 0.08 0.97
CA PHE A 94 12.53 -1.00 0.35
C PHE A 94 13.41 -1.93 -0.49
N SER A 95 14.42 -1.38 -1.15
CA SER A 95 15.23 -2.16 -2.07
C SER A 95 16.67 -1.65 -2.23
N GLY A 96 17.06 -0.54 -1.59
CA GLY A 96 18.33 0.14 -1.85
C GLY A 96 18.41 0.70 -3.27
N GLY A 97 17.31 1.25 -3.78
CA GLY A 97 17.21 1.88 -5.09
C GLY A 97 17.12 0.91 -6.27
N ARG A 98 16.76 -0.36 -6.05
CA ARG A 98 16.75 -1.43 -7.09
C ARG A 98 15.38 -1.78 -7.61
N THR A 99 14.30 -1.47 -6.88
CA THR A 99 12.92 -1.69 -7.35
C THR A 99 12.36 -0.44 -7.99
N TYR A 100 11.33 -0.67 -8.80
CA TYR A 100 10.61 0.39 -9.47
C TYR A 100 9.87 1.30 -8.46
N TYR A 101 9.62 2.53 -8.85
CA TYR A 101 8.86 3.51 -8.08
C TYR A 101 7.52 2.92 -7.59
N SER A 102 7.16 3.26 -6.37
CA SER A 102 5.91 2.85 -5.71
C SER A 102 5.66 1.34 -5.67
N HIS A 103 6.74 0.55 -5.65
CA HIS A 103 6.71 -0.88 -5.46
C HIS A 103 7.48 -1.24 -4.18
N PRO A 104 7.04 -0.75 -3.02
CA PRO A 104 7.73 -1.04 -1.77
C PRO A 104 7.63 -2.52 -1.43
N SER A 105 8.69 -3.04 -0.82
CA SER A 105 8.70 -4.33 -0.13
C SER A 105 9.09 -4.04 1.30
N LEU A 106 8.22 -4.33 2.27
CA LEU A 106 8.42 -3.88 3.64
C LEU A 106 8.15 -4.99 4.64
N LYS A 107 9.17 -5.26 5.47
CA LYS A 107 9.05 -6.03 6.70
C LYS A 107 9.67 -5.22 7.82
N ARG A 108 8.85 -4.40 8.47
CA ARG A 108 9.25 -3.50 9.56
C ARG A 108 8.32 -3.72 10.75
N GLU A 109 8.88 -3.72 11.96
CA GLU A 109 8.10 -3.85 13.19
C GLU A 109 7.06 -2.72 13.29
N GLY A 110 5.85 -3.07 13.70
CA GLY A 110 4.74 -2.13 13.83
C GLY A 110 3.99 -1.81 12.53
N PHE A 111 4.48 -2.26 11.37
CA PHE A 111 3.88 -2.02 10.07
C PHE A 111 3.16 -3.28 9.53
N PRO A 112 2.14 -3.12 8.67
CA PRO A 112 1.66 -4.23 7.86
C PRO A 112 2.81 -4.74 6.96
N LYS A 113 2.74 -6.01 6.63
CA LYS A 113 3.75 -6.66 5.77
C LYS A 113 3.42 -6.36 4.31
N ILE A 114 4.42 -5.87 3.58
CA ILE A 114 4.29 -5.65 2.13
C ILE A 114 5.27 -6.60 1.44
N PRO A 115 4.77 -7.66 0.76
CA PRO A 115 5.63 -8.58 0.04
C PRO A 115 6.27 -7.90 -1.18
N HIS A 116 7.20 -8.58 -1.83
CA HIS A 116 7.77 -8.09 -3.07
C HIS A 116 6.66 -7.82 -4.10
N GLN A 117 6.75 -6.65 -4.75
CA GLN A 117 5.79 -6.22 -5.77
C GLN A 117 6.37 -6.43 -7.17
N SER A 118 5.49 -6.78 -8.10
CA SER A 118 5.80 -6.83 -9.53
C SER A 118 5.17 -5.63 -10.25
N SER A 119 5.82 -5.16 -11.32
CA SER A 119 5.27 -4.12 -12.20
C SER A 119 4.29 -4.69 -13.25
N ALA A 120 4.14 -6.02 -13.34
CA ALA A 120 3.17 -6.63 -14.23
C ALA A 120 1.75 -6.33 -13.73
N THR A 121 0.94 -5.78 -14.62
CA THR A 121 -0.43 -5.33 -14.30
C THR A 121 -1.27 -6.50 -13.81
N GLY A 122 -1.91 -6.36 -12.65
CA GLY A 122 -2.77 -7.40 -12.06
C GLY A 122 -2.05 -8.51 -11.29
N MET A 123 -0.73 -8.65 -11.44
CA MET A 123 0.03 -9.77 -10.90
C MET A 123 -0.03 -9.90 -9.38
N GLN A 124 -0.26 -8.80 -8.65
CA GLN A 124 -0.35 -8.81 -7.19
C GLN A 124 -1.55 -9.62 -6.67
N GLY A 125 -2.55 -9.90 -7.50
CA GLY A 125 -3.75 -10.65 -7.11
C GLY A 125 -3.42 -12.07 -6.64
N ILE A 126 -2.76 -12.87 -7.48
CA ILE A 126 -2.46 -14.28 -7.18
C ILE A 126 -1.59 -14.44 -5.92
N PRO A 127 -0.46 -13.75 -5.76
CA PRO A 127 0.32 -13.84 -4.51
C PRO A 127 -0.46 -13.41 -3.28
N THR A 128 -1.34 -12.41 -3.40
CA THR A 128 -2.16 -11.94 -2.28
C THR A 128 -3.19 -12.98 -1.85
N THR A 129 -3.83 -13.65 -2.82
CA THR A 129 -4.71 -14.80 -2.55
C THR A 129 -3.94 -15.92 -1.87
N GLY A 130 -2.73 -16.24 -2.33
CA GLY A 130 -1.86 -17.23 -1.69
C GLY A 130 -1.51 -16.87 -0.24
N VAL A 131 -1.26 -15.59 0.05
CA VAL A 131 -1.05 -15.10 1.43
C VAL A 131 -2.30 -15.31 2.28
N ALA A 132 -3.49 -14.97 1.77
CA ALA A 132 -4.75 -15.16 2.47
C ALA A 132 -5.00 -16.65 2.79
N MET A 133 -4.80 -17.53 1.81
CA MET A 133 -4.89 -18.99 1.99
C MET A 133 -3.89 -19.50 3.04
N GLY A 134 -2.65 -18.98 3.02
CA GLY A 134 -1.62 -19.35 3.99
C GLY A 134 -1.98 -18.92 5.42
N ILE A 135 -2.64 -17.76 5.58
CA ILE A 135 -3.15 -17.29 6.88
C ILE A 135 -4.24 -18.26 7.36
N GLN A 136 -5.24 -18.54 6.55
CA GLN A 136 -6.33 -19.46 6.88
C GLN A 136 -5.81 -20.87 7.23
N TYR A 137 -4.85 -21.37 6.48
CA TYR A 137 -4.21 -22.66 6.77
C TYR A 137 -3.55 -22.67 8.15
N LYS A 138 -2.78 -21.63 8.49
CA LYS A 138 -2.13 -21.53 9.80
C LYS A 138 -3.13 -21.45 10.95
N GLU A 139 -4.22 -20.73 10.77
CA GLU A 139 -5.30 -20.64 11.76
C GLU A 139 -5.96 -22.00 11.97
N LYS A 140 -6.32 -22.68 10.89
CA LYS A 140 -6.95 -24.00 10.91
C LYS A 140 -6.08 -25.05 11.61
N GLU A 141 -4.79 -25.06 11.33
CA GLU A 141 -3.81 -25.99 11.90
C GLU A 141 -3.30 -25.55 13.30
N GLY A 142 -3.82 -24.43 13.85
CA GLY A 142 -3.40 -23.93 15.16
C GLY A 142 -1.96 -23.42 15.22
N LEU A 143 -1.34 -23.15 14.07
CA LEU A 143 0.03 -22.64 13.95
C LEU A 143 0.11 -21.13 14.21
N SER A 144 -1.01 -20.42 14.17
CA SER A 144 -1.13 -19.01 14.51
C SER A 144 -2.39 -18.80 15.33
N LYS A 145 -2.27 -17.95 16.37
CA LYS A 145 -3.40 -17.55 17.20
C LYS A 145 -3.41 -16.04 17.29
N TYR A 146 -4.58 -15.46 17.06
CA TYR A 146 -4.84 -14.04 17.18
C TYR A 146 -5.89 -13.79 18.23
N ASN A 147 -5.85 -12.66 18.90
CA ASN A 147 -6.95 -12.25 19.74
C ASN A 147 -8.12 -11.85 18.85
N LYS A 148 -9.34 -11.94 19.39
CA LYS A 148 -10.55 -11.53 18.68
C LYS A 148 -10.44 -10.06 18.25
N GLY A 149 -10.54 -9.80 16.95
CA GLY A 149 -10.41 -8.48 16.35
C GLY A 149 -8.97 -8.08 15.98
N GLU A 150 -8.00 -8.98 16.16
CA GLU A 150 -6.61 -8.82 15.70
C GLU A 150 -6.25 -9.83 14.60
N GLU A 151 -7.24 -10.53 14.07
CA GLU A 151 -7.07 -11.45 12.96
C GLU A 151 -6.54 -10.68 11.73
N PRO A 152 -5.51 -11.19 11.06
CA PRO A 152 -4.92 -10.49 9.93
C PRO A 152 -5.85 -10.47 8.73
N VAL A 153 -5.87 -9.35 8.04
CA VAL A 153 -6.47 -9.23 6.72
C VAL A 153 -5.39 -9.09 5.65
N THR A 154 -5.74 -9.47 4.44
CA THR A 154 -4.90 -9.27 3.27
C THR A 154 -5.59 -8.29 2.34
N VAL A 155 -4.95 -7.16 2.06
CA VAL A 155 -5.47 -6.12 1.18
C VAL A 155 -4.68 -6.10 -0.11
N CYS A 156 -5.39 -6.14 -1.24
CA CYS A 156 -4.82 -5.99 -2.57
C CYS A 156 -5.48 -4.79 -3.27
N SER A 157 -4.68 -3.88 -3.78
CA SER A 157 -5.16 -2.72 -4.52
C SER A 157 -4.91 -2.93 -6.02
N PHE A 158 -5.91 -2.59 -6.83
CA PHE A 158 -5.86 -2.69 -8.28
C PHE A 158 -6.21 -1.37 -8.94
N GLY A 159 -5.72 -1.16 -10.15
CA GLY A 159 -6.26 -0.15 -11.06
C GLY A 159 -7.52 -0.68 -11.76
N ASP A 160 -8.35 0.22 -12.23
CA ASP A 160 -9.58 -0.08 -12.98
C ASP A 160 -9.32 -0.95 -14.22
N ALA A 161 -8.27 -0.65 -14.97
CA ALA A 161 -7.85 -1.47 -16.10
C ALA A 161 -7.26 -2.81 -15.67
N SER A 162 -6.50 -2.84 -14.58
CA SER A 162 -5.84 -4.09 -14.13
C SER A 162 -6.83 -5.17 -13.67
N ILE A 163 -8.05 -4.79 -13.29
CA ILE A 163 -9.07 -5.78 -12.87
C ILE A 163 -9.53 -6.67 -14.03
N THR A 164 -9.24 -6.30 -15.28
CA THR A 164 -9.58 -7.08 -16.47
C THR A 164 -8.48 -8.06 -16.89
N GLU A 165 -7.33 -8.04 -16.20
CA GLU A 165 -6.24 -8.98 -16.47
C GLU A 165 -6.59 -10.41 -16.03
N GLY A 166 -6.07 -11.39 -16.76
CA GLY A 166 -6.33 -12.80 -16.49
C GLY A 166 -5.94 -13.23 -15.08
N GLU A 167 -4.81 -12.73 -14.58
CA GLU A 167 -4.31 -13.01 -13.23
C GLU A 167 -5.28 -12.56 -12.12
N VAL A 168 -6.04 -11.50 -12.37
CA VAL A 168 -7.04 -11.03 -11.40
C VAL A 168 -8.25 -11.94 -11.42
N ALA A 169 -8.68 -12.39 -12.60
CA ALA A 169 -9.76 -13.38 -12.71
C ALA A 169 -9.40 -14.69 -11.99
N GLU A 170 -8.17 -15.18 -12.20
CA GLU A 170 -7.66 -16.38 -11.51
C GLU A 170 -7.58 -16.19 -9.98
N ALA A 171 -7.23 -14.99 -9.52
CA ALA A 171 -7.15 -14.70 -8.09
C ALA A 171 -8.53 -14.73 -7.38
N PHE A 172 -9.62 -14.55 -8.13
CA PHE A 172 -10.99 -14.60 -7.61
C PHE A 172 -11.66 -15.97 -7.70
N GLN A 173 -11.07 -16.93 -8.38
CA GLN A 173 -11.56 -18.32 -8.47
C GLN A 173 -11.08 -19.17 -7.28
#